data_50f70ebf1fc5562f805a3627c5ad2668
#
_entry.id   50f70ebf1fc5562f805a3627c5ad2668
#
_cell.length_a   1.000
_cell.length_b   1.000
_cell.length_c   1.000
_cell.angle_alpha   90.00
_cell.angle_beta   90.00
_cell.angle_gamma   90.00
#
_symmetry.space_group_name_H-M   'P 1'
#
loop_
_entity.id
_entity.type
_entity.pdbx_description
1 polymer ?
#
loop_
_entity_poly.entity_id
_entity_poly.type
_entity_poly.pdbx_seq_one_letter_code
_entity_poly.pdbx_strand_id
1 'polypeptide(L)'
;IDKAELSTIVTSRAFFDKLCSKNPDFKQLAEKCQMFYIDEEEQKISTFCRLLDAFIVFAFPKKLLRDLWFTTAKLSDDAVILFSSGSEGHPKGVELTHKNVIANAQQGDHIIRLRRTDVMTDILPLFHSFGFTMTFMMPLLDGVPIVLCPDPTDIKTLARVCAEYKASILMGTPTFLRAIAINRWVHPMCLDSLRYVIAGAEKLRPEMRETFKLKFGKDIYEGYGCTELTPLATLNAPNVLLDDFLTMEKCCDPSSIGMIVPGSTGAIINPETNEFLAPGEEGMLVVTGPQVMKGYLRDETKTDAVIIEIDGRRWYKTGDKCTITEDGFIKILGRYSRFAKLGGEMISLTAVELRIAETGIMGEHEFAITAVPDSVKGERIVLLVKGNGNCDPEEISRSLRKSGIPPLMQPGSVFCVEAIPKLGSGKWDFNGMKKLATELVEKK
;
A
#
# COMPACT_ATOMS: atom_id res chain seq x y z
N ILE A 1 19.02 6.23 -6.64
CA ILE A 1 20.25 6.92 -6.22
C ILE A 1 20.42 8.21 -7.03
N ASP A 2 20.54 8.10 -8.34
CA ASP A 2 20.81 9.27 -9.21
C ASP A 2 19.70 10.35 -9.09
N LYS A 3 18.41 9.94 -9.06
CA LYS A 3 17.28 10.88 -8.90
C LYS A 3 17.27 11.60 -7.54
N ALA A 4 17.71 10.93 -6.48
CA ALA A 4 17.77 11.49 -5.14
C ALA A 4 19.15 12.08 -4.79
N GLU A 5 20.12 11.99 -5.71
CA GLU A 5 21.53 12.42 -5.51
C GLU A 5 22.12 11.91 -4.20
N LEU A 6 21.88 10.63 -3.91
CA LEU A 6 22.38 10.02 -2.69
C LEU A 6 23.90 9.87 -2.76
N SER A 7 24.58 10.35 -1.73
CA SER A 7 26.03 10.23 -1.57
C SER A 7 26.43 9.11 -0.60
N THR A 8 25.53 8.70 0.28
CA THR A 8 25.81 7.74 1.35
C THR A 8 24.69 6.69 1.44
N ILE A 9 25.10 5.43 1.61
CA ILE A 9 24.20 4.31 1.87
C ILE A 9 24.55 3.70 3.23
N VAL A 10 23.58 3.65 4.12
CA VAL A 10 23.69 3.00 5.44
C VAL A 10 23.08 1.62 5.36
N THR A 11 23.86 0.57 5.69
CA THR A 11 23.41 -0.83 5.60
C THR A 11 24.22 -1.71 6.55
N SER A 12 23.99 -3.03 6.57
CA SER A 12 24.92 -3.99 7.16
C SER A 12 25.73 -4.72 6.07
N ARG A 13 26.96 -5.12 6.38
CA ARG A 13 27.81 -5.88 5.45
C ARG A 13 27.12 -7.17 5.02
N ALA A 14 26.58 -7.91 5.99
CA ALA A 14 25.90 -9.18 5.72
C ALA A 14 24.68 -9.02 4.78
N PHE A 15 23.90 -7.94 4.94
CA PHE A 15 22.76 -7.66 4.06
C PHE A 15 23.23 -7.26 2.65
N PHE A 16 24.24 -6.40 2.55
CA PHE A 16 24.79 -5.98 1.26
C PHE A 16 25.36 -7.14 0.45
N ASP A 17 26.14 -8.01 1.11
CA ASP A 17 26.70 -9.21 0.48
C ASP A 17 25.60 -10.17 0.00
N LYS A 18 24.52 -10.32 0.78
CA LYS A 18 23.34 -11.10 0.37
C LYS A 18 22.65 -10.50 -0.84
N LEU A 19 22.56 -9.17 -0.95
CA LEU A 19 22.02 -8.51 -2.15
C LEU A 19 22.90 -8.75 -3.36
N CYS A 20 24.22 -8.55 -3.23
CA CYS A 20 25.19 -8.76 -4.29
C CYS A 20 25.24 -10.22 -4.77
N SER A 21 24.98 -11.18 -3.88
CA SER A 21 24.91 -12.61 -4.26
C SER A 21 23.68 -12.92 -5.12
N LYS A 22 22.58 -12.21 -4.89
CA LYS A 22 21.35 -12.37 -5.70
C LYS A 22 21.39 -11.61 -7.03
N ASN A 23 21.98 -10.43 -7.03
CA ASN A 23 22.17 -9.62 -8.23
C ASN A 23 23.52 -8.88 -8.14
N PRO A 24 24.51 -9.25 -8.99
CA PRO A 24 25.85 -8.63 -9.00
C PRO A 24 25.86 -7.12 -9.28
N ASP A 25 24.80 -6.58 -9.93
CA ASP A 25 24.72 -5.16 -10.27
C ASP A 25 24.67 -4.26 -9.02
N PHE A 26 24.26 -4.80 -7.86
CA PHE A 26 24.32 -4.05 -6.61
C PHE A 26 25.74 -3.65 -6.19
N LYS A 27 26.79 -4.28 -6.70
CA LYS A 27 28.18 -3.87 -6.44
C LYS A 27 28.47 -2.45 -6.93
N GLN A 28 27.82 -2.03 -8.01
CA GLN A 28 27.95 -0.67 -8.55
C GLN A 28 27.51 0.42 -7.56
N LEU A 29 26.66 0.08 -6.58
CA LEU A 29 26.25 1.01 -5.54
C LEU A 29 27.44 1.45 -4.67
N ALA A 30 28.37 0.52 -4.36
CA ALA A 30 29.55 0.82 -3.58
C ALA A 30 30.60 1.66 -4.36
N GLU A 31 30.49 1.72 -5.69
CA GLU A 31 31.30 2.58 -6.54
C GLU A 31 30.75 4.00 -6.63
N LYS A 32 29.40 4.14 -6.54
CA LYS A 32 28.69 5.42 -6.66
C LYS A 32 28.50 6.15 -5.34
N CYS A 33 28.38 5.43 -4.24
CA CYS A 33 28.06 5.97 -2.92
C CYS A 33 29.03 5.53 -1.85
N GLN A 34 29.21 6.37 -0.85
CA GLN A 34 29.93 6.00 0.37
C GLN A 34 29.08 4.98 1.14
N MET A 35 29.64 3.79 1.35
CA MET A 35 28.98 2.74 2.13
C MET A 35 29.31 2.88 3.60
N PHE A 36 28.27 2.93 4.45
CA PHE A 36 28.39 2.93 5.89
C PHE A 36 27.79 1.64 6.46
N TYR A 37 28.66 0.73 6.91
CA TYR A 37 28.24 -0.57 7.43
C TYR A 37 28.10 -0.52 8.95
N ILE A 38 26.85 -0.55 9.45
CA ILE A 38 26.52 -0.41 10.86
C ILE A 38 27.21 -1.49 11.72
N ASP A 39 27.23 -2.74 11.24
CA ASP A 39 27.85 -3.89 11.91
C ASP A 39 29.37 -3.75 12.04
N GLU A 40 30.03 -3.13 11.06
CA GLU A 40 31.48 -2.85 11.14
C GLU A 40 31.76 -1.64 12.05
N GLU A 41 30.96 -0.58 11.98
CA GLU A 41 31.12 0.61 12.83
C GLU A 41 30.85 0.28 14.30
N GLU A 42 29.87 -0.58 14.58
CA GLU A 42 29.59 -1.01 15.95
C GLU A 42 30.80 -1.74 16.59
N GLN A 43 31.53 -2.52 15.81
CA GLN A 43 32.74 -3.22 16.31
C GLN A 43 33.90 -2.27 16.64
N LYS A 44 33.95 -1.08 16.03
CA LYS A 44 34.97 -0.07 16.29
C LYS A 44 34.70 0.69 17.62
N ILE A 45 33.51 0.63 18.16
CA ILE A 45 33.17 1.32 19.41
C ILE A 45 33.76 0.54 20.60
N SER A 46 34.76 1.12 21.25
CA SER A 46 35.37 0.51 22.42
C SER A 46 34.40 0.40 23.60
N THR A 47 34.62 -0.57 24.49
CA THR A 47 33.83 -0.71 25.72
C THR A 47 33.89 0.55 26.57
N PHE A 48 35.02 1.27 26.58
CA PHE A 48 35.15 2.54 27.28
C PHE A 48 34.20 3.61 26.72
N CYS A 49 34.12 3.75 25.38
CA CYS A 49 33.20 4.69 24.75
C CYS A 49 31.74 4.33 25.10
N ARG A 50 31.36 3.05 25.02
CA ARG A 50 30.01 2.60 25.40
C ARG A 50 29.66 2.93 26.84
N LEU A 51 30.60 2.75 27.78
CA LEU A 51 30.39 3.09 29.18
C LEU A 51 30.31 4.62 29.41
N LEU A 52 31.13 5.37 28.68
CA LEU A 52 31.10 6.83 28.73
C LEU A 52 29.78 7.38 28.19
N ASP A 53 29.32 6.88 27.05
CA ASP A 53 28.03 7.27 26.46
C ASP A 53 26.87 6.91 27.39
N ALA A 54 26.88 5.71 27.97
CA ALA A 54 25.88 5.32 28.97
C ALA A 54 25.88 6.25 30.19
N PHE A 55 27.06 6.63 30.71
CA PHE A 55 27.21 7.58 31.79
C PHE A 55 26.66 8.96 31.39
N ILE A 56 26.98 9.46 30.20
CA ILE A 56 26.49 10.74 29.69
C ILE A 56 24.96 10.73 29.62
N VAL A 57 24.37 9.67 29.03
CA VAL A 57 22.90 9.53 28.92
C VAL A 57 22.23 9.49 30.28
N PHE A 58 22.86 8.86 31.28
CA PHE A 58 22.33 8.77 32.64
C PHE A 58 22.50 10.06 33.45
N ALA A 59 23.68 10.71 33.33
CA ALA A 59 24.06 11.83 34.20
C ALA A 59 23.55 13.18 33.73
N PHE A 60 23.33 13.37 32.44
CA PHE A 60 22.94 14.67 31.87
C PHE A 60 21.45 14.80 31.63
N PRO A 61 20.87 16.02 31.82
CA PRO A 61 19.48 16.29 31.52
C PRO A 61 19.15 15.99 30.05
N LYS A 62 18.05 15.28 29.80
CA LYS A 62 17.61 14.91 28.43
C LYS A 62 17.53 16.11 27.48
N LYS A 63 17.14 17.29 27.98
CA LYS A 63 17.07 18.52 27.17
C LYS A 63 18.44 18.94 26.66
N LEU A 64 19.48 18.86 27.50
CA LEU A 64 20.85 19.21 27.12
C LEU A 64 21.40 18.22 26.08
N LEU A 65 21.18 16.94 26.28
CA LEU A 65 21.58 15.89 25.31
C LEU A 65 20.90 16.08 23.96
N ARG A 66 19.59 16.37 23.97
CA ARG A 66 18.85 16.67 22.75
C ARG A 66 19.45 17.88 22.01
N ASP A 67 19.72 18.97 22.72
CA ASP A 67 20.19 20.21 22.13
C ASP A 67 21.66 20.10 21.62
N LEU A 68 22.45 19.16 22.17
CA LEU A 68 23.82 18.88 21.74
C LEU A 68 23.92 17.84 20.60
N TRP A 69 23.09 16.81 20.61
CA TRP A 69 23.21 15.67 19.71
C TRP A 69 22.23 15.68 18.55
N PHE A 70 21.14 16.39 18.67
CA PHE A 70 20.11 16.41 17.64
C PHE A 70 19.99 17.78 17.00
N THR A 71 19.96 17.80 15.69
CA THR A 71 19.63 19.01 14.93
C THR A 71 18.14 19.28 15.05
N THR A 72 17.77 20.54 15.28
CA THR A 72 16.36 20.95 15.27
C THR A 72 15.84 20.94 13.85
N ALA A 73 14.96 20.00 13.54
CA ALA A 73 14.21 19.97 12.27
C ALA A 73 12.92 20.78 12.41
N LYS A 74 12.51 21.43 11.33
CA LYS A 74 11.19 22.09 11.21
C LYS A 74 10.16 21.07 10.75
N LEU A 75 8.90 21.28 11.09
CA LEU A 75 7.81 20.42 10.63
C LEU A 75 7.68 20.40 9.10
N SER A 76 8.14 21.46 8.43
CA SER A 76 8.16 21.60 6.96
C SER A 76 9.33 20.90 6.28
N ASP A 77 10.35 20.49 7.03
CA ASP A 77 11.52 19.83 6.47
C ASP A 77 11.15 18.40 6.04
N ASP A 78 11.84 17.89 5.02
CA ASP A 78 11.61 16.54 4.54
C ASP A 78 12.12 15.53 5.59
N ALA A 79 11.21 14.65 6.03
CA ALA A 79 11.54 13.57 6.94
C ALA A 79 12.03 12.34 6.19
N VAL A 80 11.40 12.05 5.06
CA VAL A 80 11.71 10.87 4.25
C VAL A 80 11.26 11.08 2.81
N ILE A 81 12.01 10.48 1.88
CA ILE A 81 11.62 10.35 0.47
C ILE A 81 11.40 8.87 0.20
N LEU A 82 10.16 8.50 -0.10
CA LEU A 82 9.79 7.13 -0.42
C LEU A 82 9.57 6.98 -1.93
N PHE A 83 10.23 5.99 -2.51
CA PHE A 83 10.07 5.71 -3.94
C PHE A 83 8.89 4.77 -4.16
N SER A 84 7.91 5.22 -4.93
CA SER A 84 6.80 4.38 -5.41
C SER A 84 7.06 3.95 -6.86
N SER A 85 6.57 2.75 -7.22
CA SER A 85 6.54 2.31 -8.61
C SER A 85 5.54 3.16 -9.38
N GLY A 86 6.03 4.18 -10.08
CA GLY A 86 5.18 5.03 -10.90
C GLY A 86 4.46 4.23 -11.98
N SER A 87 3.22 4.63 -12.29
CA SER A 87 2.44 4.04 -13.38
C SER A 87 3.09 4.14 -14.77
N GLU A 88 4.15 4.93 -14.90
CA GLU A 88 4.87 5.20 -16.16
C GLU A 88 6.23 4.48 -16.27
N GLY A 89 6.50 3.49 -15.41
CA GLY A 89 7.73 2.68 -15.46
C GLY A 89 8.95 3.32 -14.77
N HIS A 90 8.92 4.61 -14.43
CA HIS A 90 9.99 5.26 -13.67
C HIS A 90 9.57 5.47 -12.21
N PRO A 91 10.42 5.13 -11.24
CA PRO A 91 10.12 5.37 -9.83
C PRO A 91 9.89 6.85 -9.53
N LYS A 92 8.83 7.16 -8.76
CA LYS A 92 8.53 8.51 -8.26
C LYS A 92 9.02 8.62 -6.83
N GLY A 93 9.87 9.60 -6.53
CA GLY A 93 10.24 9.95 -5.15
C GLY A 93 9.16 10.84 -4.55
N VAL A 94 8.49 10.36 -3.52
CA VAL A 94 7.46 11.11 -2.79
C VAL A 94 8.11 11.79 -1.60
N GLU A 95 8.11 13.11 -1.56
CA GLU A 95 8.66 13.91 -0.45
C GLU A 95 7.63 14.02 0.67
N LEU A 96 7.95 13.44 1.83
CA LEU A 96 7.12 13.47 3.03
C LEU A 96 7.83 14.28 4.12
N THR A 97 7.18 15.32 4.58
CA THR A 97 7.70 16.19 5.65
C THR A 97 7.48 15.58 7.03
N HIS A 98 8.20 16.07 8.04
CA HIS A 98 7.95 15.69 9.44
C HIS A 98 6.49 15.92 9.83
N LYS A 99 5.86 17.01 9.35
CA LYS A 99 4.44 17.27 9.56
C LYS A 99 3.55 16.17 9.00
N ASN A 100 3.83 15.71 7.77
CA ASN A 100 3.03 14.66 7.13
C ASN A 100 3.07 13.36 7.95
N VAL A 101 4.29 12.92 8.33
CA VAL A 101 4.49 11.66 9.06
C VAL A 101 3.86 11.70 10.44
N ILE A 102 4.13 12.77 11.21
CA ILE A 102 3.58 12.92 12.57
C ILE A 102 2.06 13.00 12.53
N ALA A 103 1.51 13.82 11.63
CA ALA A 103 0.06 13.98 11.53
C ALA A 103 -0.62 12.66 11.17
N ASN A 104 -0.08 11.90 10.20
CA ASN A 104 -0.70 10.65 9.79
C ASN A 104 -0.57 9.55 10.85
N ALA A 105 0.55 9.50 11.57
CA ALA A 105 0.69 8.63 12.74
C ALA A 105 -0.36 8.96 13.81
N GLN A 106 -0.56 10.23 14.14
CA GLN A 106 -1.59 10.67 15.09
C GLN A 106 -3.02 10.37 14.60
N GLN A 107 -3.28 10.52 13.29
CA GLN A 107 -4.58 10.15 12.69
C GLN A 107 -4.87 8.67 12.86
N GLY A 108 -3.87 7.82 12.63
CA GLY A 108 -3.98 6.37 12.85
C GLY A 108 -4.22 6.03 14.32
N ASP A 109 -3.42 6.61 15.23
CA ASP A 109 -3.58 6.42 16.68
C ASP A 109 -4.97 6.87 17.16
N HIS A 110 -5.48 7.98 16.66
CA HIS A 110 -6.80 8.49 17.07
C HIS A 110 -7.94 7.50 16.81
N ILE A 111 -7.84 6.72 15.73
CA ILE A 111 -8.83 5.70 15.39
C ILE A 111 -8.59 4.41 16.18
N ILE A 112 -7.34 3.95 16.25
CA ILE A 112 -6.97 2.67 16.89
C ILE A 112 -6.95 2.81 18.41
N ARG A 113 -6.68 4.01 18.91
CA ARG A 113 -6.53 4.35 20.33
C ARG A 113 -5.47 3.44 20.95
N LEU A 114 -4.22 3.64 20.56
CA LEU A 114 -3.08 2.90 21.09
C LEU A 114 -3.02 3.01 22.60
N ARG A 115 -2.72 1.90 23.25
CA ARG A 115 -2.57 1.79 24.69
C ARG A 115 -1.12 1.51 25.03
N ARG A 116 -0.65 1.96 26.15
CA ARG A 116 0.72 1.65 26.63
C ARG A 116 0.97 0.15 26.83
N THR A 117 -0.08 -0.64 26.92
CA THR A 117 -0.03 -2.11 27.02
C THR A 117 -0.07 -2.81 25.66
N ASP A 118 -0.27 -2.06 24.58
CA ASP A 118 -0.26 -2.63 23.23
C ASP A 118 1.15 -3.01 22.82
N VAL A 119 1.23 -3.98 21.92
CA VAL A 119 2.44 -4.41 21.25
C VAL A 119 2.13 -4.50 19.76
N MET A 120 2.86 -3.72 18.96
CA MET A 120 2.73 -3.70 17.50
C MET A 120 3.61 -4.77 16.88
N THR A 121 3.08 -5.53 15.91
CA THR A 121 3.91 -6.33 15.02
C THR A 121 4.30 -5.52 13.80
N ASP A 122 5.58 -5.51 13.46
CA ASP A 122 6.07 -4.92 12.22
C ASP A 122 6.56 -6.02 11.28
N ILE A 123 5.71 -6.35 10.30
CA ILE A 123 5.95 -7.33 9.24
C ILE A 123 6.06 -6.67 7.86
N LEU A 124 5.81 -5.38 7.81
CA LEU A 124 5.78 -4.63 6.56
C LEU A 124 7.14 -3.98 6.28
N PRO A 125 7.57 -3.93 5.01
CA PRO A 125 8.83 -3.29 4.67
C PRO A 125 8.84 -1.79 5.01
N LEU A 126 9.88 -1.31 5.72
CA LEU A 126 10.02 0.10 6.09
C LEU A 126 10.26 1.02 4.88
N PHE A 127 10.67 0.49 3.74
CA PHE A 127 10.75 1.28 2.50
C PHE A 127 9.38 1.54 1.85
N HIS A 128 8.30 0.97 2.39
CA HIS A 128 6.93 1.22 1.97
C HIS A 128 6.23 2.09 3.01
N SER A 129 5.49 3.10 2.58
CA SER A 129 4.83 4.08 3.46
C SER A 129 3.94 3.45 4.53
N PHE A 130 3.30 2.32 4.25
CA PHE A 130 2.47 1.58 5.20
C PHE A 130 3.31 1.02 6.36
N GLY A 131 4.42 0.35 6.06
CA GLY A 131 5.38 -0.10 7.08
C GLY A 131 5.99 1.07 7.83
N PHE A 132 6.53 2.04 7.09
CA PHE A 132 7.24 3.18 7.69
C PHE A 132 6.36 3.97 8.65
N THR A 133 5.16 4.40 8.25
CA THR A 133 4.35 5.31 9.07
C THR A 133 3.49 4.55 10.08
N MET A 134 2.79 3.49 9.67
CA MET A 134 1.77 2.86 10.53
C MET A 134 2.33 1.80 11.46
N THR A 135 3.33 0.99 11.02
CA THR A 135 3.84 -0.09 11.88
C THR A 135 5.14 0.26 12.60
N PHE A 136 5.82 1.33 12.16
CA PHE A 136 7.07 1.78 12.79
C PHE A 136 6.94 3.16 13.46
N MET A 137 6.65 4.23 12.69
CA MET A 137 6.65 5.59 13.25
C MET A 137 5.52 5.84 14.25
N MET A 138 4.31 5.35 13.97
CA MET A 138 3.16 5.54 14.86
C MET A 138 3.42 4.94 16.26
N PRO A 139 3.72 3.64 16.43
CA PRO A 139 4.02 3.10 17.76
C PRO A 139 5.28 3.70 18.38
N LEU A 140 6.29 4.09 17.61
CA LEU A 140 7.50 4.76 18.11
C LEU A 140 7.17 6.13 18.75
N LEU A 141 6.31 6.93 18.11
CA LEU A 141 5.89 8.24 18.60
C LEU A 141 5.06 8.13 19.88
N ASP A 142 4.26 7.08 20.01
CA ASP A 142 3.40 6.84 21.17
C ASP A 142 4.08 6.03 22.29
N GLY A 143 5.33 5.59 22.05
CA GLY A 143 6.09 4.80 23.02
C GLY A 143 5.53 3.38 23.20
N VAL A 144 4.92 2.82 22.18
CA VAL A 144 4.39 1.45 22.16
C VAL A 144 5.47 0.49 21.66
N PRO A 145 5.70 -0.65 22.34
CA PRO A 145 6.66 -1.66 21.91
C PRO A 145 6.36 -2.19 20.51
N ILE A 146 7.44 -2.37 19.73
CA ILE A 146 7.38 -2.93 18.37
C ILE A 146 8.13 -4.26 18.36
N VAL A 147 7.50 -5.30 17.82
CA VAL A 147 8.15 -6.58 17.55
C VAL A 147 8.41 -6.70 16.06
N LEU A 148 9.68 -6.65 15.69
CA LEU A 148 10.11 -6.69 14.29
C LEU A 148 10.12 -8.12 13.76
N CYS A 149 9.44 -8.36 12.65
CA CYS A 149 9.42 -9.62 11.92
C CYS A 149 9.92 -9.34 10.49
N PRO A 150 11.24 -9.34 10.26
CA PRO A 150 11.84 -8.85 9.01
C PRO A 150 11.53 -9.72 7.79
N ASP A 151 11.10 -10.96 8.00
CA ASP A 151 10.66 -11.86 6.93
C ASP A 151 9.15 -12.12 7.03
N PRO A 152 8.32 -11.42 6.24
CA PRO A 152 6.87 -11.60 6.26
C PRO A 152 6.41 -12.97 5.76
N THR A 153 7.30 -13.76 5.15
CA THR A 153 7.02 -15.12 4.66
C THR A 153 7.24 -16.19 5.74
N ASP A 154 7.98 -15.85 6.81
CA ASP A 154 8.15 -16.76 7.95
C ASP A 154 6.95 -16.66 8.92
N ILE A 155 5.84 -17.24 8.46
CA ILE A 155 4.57 -17.26 9.21
C ILE A 155 4.69 -17.95 10.58
N LYS A 156 5.58 -18.95 10.72
CA LYS A 156 5.78 -19.64 12.00
C LYS A 156 6.41 -18.72 13.04
N THR A 157 7.45 -18.02 12.66
CA THR A 157 8.10 -17.05 13.55
C THR A 157 7.14 -15.92 13.91
N LEU A 158 6.37 -15.40 12.97
CA LEU A 158 5.35 -14.40 13.25
C LEU A 158 4.33 -14.89 14.28
N ALA A 159 3.76 -16.09 14.10
CA ALA A 159 2.79 -16.64 15.02
C ALA A 159 3.37 -16.86 16.44
N ARG A 160 4.62 -17.35 16.53
CA ARG A 160 5.35 -17.51 17.79
C ARG A 160 5.55 -16.17 18.49
N VAL A 161 6.01 -15.17 17.77
CA VAL A 161 6.27 -13.83 18.28
C VAL A 161 4.98 -13.17 18.76
N CYS A 162 3.87 -13.32 18.03
CA CYS A 162 2.57 -12.82 18.47
C CYS A 162 2.15 -13.42 19.82
N ALA A 163 2.34 -14.74 19.99
CA ALA A 163 2.01 -15.43 21.22
C ALA A 163 2.95 -15.05 22.39
N GLU A 164 4.27 -15.02 22.14
CA GLU A 164 5.32 -14.78 23.13
C GLU A 164 5.25 -13.35 23.70
N TYR A 165 5.14 -12.36 22.82
CA TYR A 165 5.10 -10.95 23.22
C TYR A 165 3.68 -10.40 23.39
N LYS A 166 2.65 -11.26 23.29
CA LYS A 166 1.24 -10.89 23.39
C LYS A 166 0.90 -9.71 22.47
N ALA A 167 1.31 -9.82 21.21
CA ALA A 167 1.04 -8.77 20.23
C ALA A 167 -0.46 -8.46 20.19
N SER A 168 -0.80 -7.19 20.21
CA SER A 168 -2.19 -6.72 20.25
C SER A 168 -2.65 -6.10 18.93
N ILE A 169 -1.70 -5.72 18.07
CA ILE A 169 -1.98 -5.09 16.78
C ILE A 169 -1.15 -5.76 15.70
N LEU A 170 -1.85 -6.25 14.68
CA LEU A 170 -1.27 -6.83 13.47
C LEU A 170 -1.77 -6.06 12.25
N MET A 171 -0.85 -5.44 11.52
CA MET A 171 -1.14 -4.80 10.24
C MET A 171 -0.45 -5.56 9.11
N GLY A 172 -1.13 -5.75 8.00
CA GLY A 172 -0.57 -6.46 6.87
C GLY A 172 -1.36 -6.29 5.59
N THR A 173 -0.81 -6.80 4.49
CA THR A 173 -1.60 -6.90 3.27
C THR A 173 -2.55 -8.10 3.35
N PRO A 174 -3.68 -8.09 2.65
CA PRO A 174 -4.55 -9.26 2.53
C PRO A 174 -3.80 -10.54 2.15
N THR A 175 -2.78 -10.44 1.30
CA THR A 175 -1.92 -11.56 0.91
C THR A 175 -1.18 -12.18 2.10
N PHE A 176 -0.58 -11.37 2.98
CA PHE A 176 0.10 -11.86 4.19
C PHE A 176 -0.89 -12.42 5.20
N LEU A 177 -2.01 -11.74 5.44
CA LEU A 177 -3.04 -12.20 6.36
C LEU A 177 -3.66 -13.53 5.88
N ARG A 178 -3.82 -13.69 4.55
CA ARG A 178 -4.26 -14.98 3.98
C ARG A 178 -3.25 -16.09 4.23
N ALA A 179 -1.95 -15.83 4.05
CA ALA A 179 -0.91 -16.81 4.34
C ALA A 179 -0.95 -17.29 5.79
N ILE A 180 -1.21 -16.38 6.74
CA ILE A 180 -1.43 -16.72 8.16
C ILE A 180 -2.70 -17.58 8.31
N ALA A 181 -3.80 -17.20 7.68
CA ALA A 181 -5.10 -17.86 7.81
C ALA A 181 -5.07 -19.32 7.32
N ILE A 182 -4.45 -19.57 6.16
CA ILE A 182 -4.41 -20.93 5.57
C ILE A 182 -3.29 -21.81 6.13
N ASN A 183 -2.35 -21.24 6.90
CA ASN A 183 -1.22 -21.99 7.43
C ASN A 183 -1.68 -22.94 8.56
N ARG A 184 -1.56 -24.25 8.34
CA ARG A 184 -2.00 -25.29 9.29
C ARG A 184 -1.22 -25.31 10.61
N TRP A 185 -0.02 -24.74 10.64
CA TRP A 185 0.85 -24.70 11.82
C TRP A 185 0.56 -23.52 12.75
N VAL A 186 -0.22 -22.53 12.30
CA VAL A 186 -0.63 -21.41 13.15
C VAL A 186 -1.88 -21.79 13.92
N HIS A 187 -1.69 -22.06 15.21
CA HIS A 187 -2.81 -22.33 16.11
C HIS A 187 -3.57 -21.04 16.41
N PRO A 188 -4.91 -21.06 16.49
CA PRO A 188 -5.72 -19.86 16.78
C PRO A 188 -5.25 -19.09 18.02
N MET A 189 -4.88 -19.79 19.09
CA MET A 189 -4.37 -19.17 20.33
C MET A 189 -3.12 -18.34 20.15
N CYS A 190 -2.34 -18.52 19.07
CA CYS A 190 -1.17 -17.67 18.81
C CYS A 190 -1.56 -16.21 18.57
N LEU A 191 -2.78 -15.95 18.11
CA LEU A 191 -3.30 -14.62 17.81
C LEU A 191 -4.38 -14.16 18.80
N ASP A 192 -4.54 -14.85 19.93
CA ASP A 192 -5.61 -14.55 20.89
C ASP A 192 -5.50 -13.14 21.49
N SER A 193 -4.28 -12.67 21.72
CA SER A 193 -4.00 -11.33 22.24
C SER A 193 -4.32 -10.19 21.27
N LEU A 194 -4.51 -10.46 19.96
CA LEU A 194 -4.79 -9.43 18.98
C LEU A 194 -6.12 -8.73 19.26
N ARG A 195 -6.04 -7.43 19.39
CA ARG A 195 -7.14 -6.49 19.52
C ARG A 195 -7.56 -5.93 18.17
N TYR A 196 -6.58 -5.67 17.31
CA TYR A 196 -6.78 -5.18 15.95
C TYR A 196 -6.01 -6.00 14.93
N VAL A 197 -6.69 -6.33 13.84
CA VAL A 197 -6.08 -6.83 12.60
C VAL A 197 -6.49 -5.87 11.49
N ILE A 198 -5.51 -5.22 10.87
CA ILE A 198 -5.76 -4.19 9.86
C ILE A 198 -5.16 -4.64 8.53
N ALA A 199 -5.98 -4.60 7.49
CA ALA A 199 -5.59 -4.89 6.13
C ALA A 199 -5.48 -3.60 5.30
N GLY A 200 -4.42 -3.47 4.52
CA GLY A 200 -4.23 -2.34 3.61
C GLY A 200 -3.41 -2.68 2.38
N ALA A 201 -3.25 -1.71 1.49
CA ALA A 201 -2.48 -1.77 0.25
C ALA A 201 -3.02 -2.70 -0.86
N GLU A 202 -3.94 -3.61 -0.56
CA GLU A 202 -4.61 -4.51 -1.51
C GLU A 202 -6.08 -4.62 -1.14
N LYS A 203 -6.93 -5.01 -2.11
CA LYS A 203 -8.36 -5.23 -1.85
C LYS A 203 -8.56 -6.46 -0.97
N LEU A 204 -9.24 -6.30 0.15
CA LEU A 204 -9.63 -7.40 1.03
C LEU A 204 -10.89 -8.09 0.49
N ARG A 205 -10.75 -9.35 0.08
CA ARG A 205 -11.87 -10.16 -0.41
C ARG A 205 -12.75 -10.66 0.75
N PRO A 206 -14.08 -10.70 0.59
CA PRO A 206 -15.00 -11.17 1.64
C PRO A 206 -14.65 -12.59 2.16
N GLU A 207 -14.30 -13.50 1.26
CA GLU A 207 -13.96 -14.90 1.61
C GLU A 207 -12.74 -14.96 2.51
N MET A 208 -11.76 -14.07 2.28
CA MET A 208 -10.56 -13.99 3.10
C MET A 208 -10.87 -13.46 4.51
N ARG A 209 -11.72 -12.43 4.60
CA ARG A 209 -12.20 -11.87 5.87
C ARG A 209 -12.91 -12.95 6.69
N GLU A 210 -13.80 -13.71 6.06
CA GLU A 210 -14.52 -14.80 6.69
C GLU A 210 -13.60 -15.94 7.13
N THR A 211 -12.67 -16.38 6.26
CA THR A 211 -11.69 -17.42 6.59
C THR A 211 -10.87 -17.05 7.82
N PHE A 212 -10.41 -15.80 7.91
CA PHE A 212 -9.63 -15.34 9.06
C PHE A 212 -10.48 -15.32 10.34
N LYS A 213 -11.71 -14.80 10.24
CA LYS A 213 -12.67 -14.73 11.35
C LYS A 213 -13.06 -16.12 11.86
N LEU A 214 -13.33 -17.06 10.97
CA LEU A 214 -13.66 -18.45 11.36
C LEU A 214 -12.49 -19.15 12.08
N LYS A 215 -11.26 -18.89 11.65
CA LYS A 215 -10.10 -19.54 12.26
C LYS A 215 -9.68 -18.89 13.58
N PHE A 216 -9.64 -17.56 13.65
CA PHE A 216 -9.03 -16.83 14.78
C PHE A 216 -10.04 -16.08 15.65
N GLY A 217 -11.30 -16.01 15.27
CA GLY A 217 -12.32 -15.22 15.98
C GLY A 217 -12.07 -13.71 15.93
N LYS A 218 -11.26 -13.23 14.97
CA LYS A 218 -10.85 -11.83 14.85
C LYS A 218 -11.41 -11.22 13.56
N ASP A 219 -11.93 -9.99 13.67
CA ASP A 219 -12.32 -9.21 12.52
C ASP A 219 -11.10 -8.52 11.88
N ILE A 220 -11.13 -8.37 10.54
CA ILE A 220 -10.14 -7.58 9.81
C ILE A 220 -10.78 -6.25 9.42
N TYR A 221 -10.13 -5.16 9.77
CA TYR A 221 -10.51 -3.80 9.41
C TYR A 221 -9.71 -3.36 8.20
N GLU A 222 -10.41 -2.92 7.16
CA GLU A 222 -9.77 -2.48 5.92
C GLU A 222 -9.48 -0.99 5.96
N GLY A 223 -8.23 -0.62 5.62
CA GLY A 223 -7.79 0.74 5.43
C GLY A 223 -7.30 0.98 4.01
N TYR A 224 -7.40 2.22 3.57
CA TYR A 224 -6.93 2.65 2.26
C TYR A 224 -5.97 3.82 2.38
N GLY A 225 -5.03 3.84 1.46
CA GLY A 225 -4.09 4.93 1.33
C GLY A 225 -3.07 4.71 0.22
N CYS A 226 -2.22 5.69 0.03
CA CYS A 226 -1.13 5.68 -0.93
C CYS A 226 0.06 6.45 -0.36
N THR A 227 1.23 6.31 -0.96
CA THR A 227 2.46 6.96 -0.48
C THR A 227 2.30 8.47 -0.40
N GLU A 228 1.57 9.06 -1.33
CA GLU A 228 1.27 10.49 -1.42
C GLU A 228 0.36 11.01 -0.28
N LEU A 229 -0.25 10.11 0.50
CA LEU A 229 -1.06 10.40 1.69
C LEU A 229 -0.44 9.91 3.01
N THR A 230 0.81 9.47 3.01
CA THR A 230 1.73 9.17 4.15
C THR A 230 1.41 7.98 5.09
N PRO A 231 0.72 6.90 4.78
CA PRO A 231 -0.11 6.60 3.63
C PRO A 231 -1.60 6.72 3.88
N LEU A 232 -2.06 6.76 5.18
CA LEU A 232 -3.42 6.48 5.60
C LEU A 232 -4.38 7.61 5.24
N ALA A 233 -5.38 7.29 4.43
CA ALA A 233 -6.47 8.20 4.09
C ALA A 233 -7.79 7.79 4.77
N THR A 234 -8.09 6.50 4.78
CA THR A 234 -9.34 5.98 5.39
C THR A 234 -9.08 4.71 6.17
N LEU A 235 -9.94 4.44 7.14
CA LEU A 235 -9.88 3.22 7.95
C LEU A 235 -11.27 2.81 8.44
N ASN A 236 -11.60 1.52 8.35
CA ASN A 236 -12.66 0.91 9.11
C ASN A 236 -12.17 0.65 10.55
N ALA A 237 -13.04 0.83 11.52
CA ALA A 237 -12.74 0.58 12.94
C ALA A 237 -13.91 -0.17 13.61
N PRO A 238 -13.71 -0.78 14.77
CA PRO A 238 -14.82 -1.34 15.53
C PRO A 238 -15.91 -0.31 15.80
N ASN A 239 -17.17 -0.73 15.71
CA ASN A 239 -18.27 0.11 16.14
C ASN A 239 -18.14 0.45 17.63
N VAL A 240 -18.56 1.64 18.02
CA VAL A 240 -18.39 2.16 19.38
C VAL A 240 -19.77 2.44 19.98
N LEU A 241 -19.99 2.06 21.22
CA LEU A 241 -21.13 2.54 22.00
C LEU A 241 -20.83 3.96 22.47
N LEU A 242 -21.80 4.86 22.27
CA LEU A 242 -21.72 6.22 22.78
C LEU A 242 -21.93 6.22 24.32
N ASP A 243 -21.70 7.37 24.95
CA ASP A 243 -21.75 7.53 26.41
C ASP A 243 -23.13 7.22 27.03
N ASP A 244 -24.20 7.26 26.21
CA ASP A 244 -25.55 6.85 26.61
C ASP A 244 -25.72 5.33 26.75
N PHE A 245 -24.73 4.53 26.26
CA PHE A 245 -24.76 3.07 26.18
C PHE A 245 -25.95 2.46 25.41
N LEU A 246 -26.75 3.28 24.74
CA LEU A 246 -27.92 2.90 23.96
C LEU A 246 -27.70 3.09 22.46
N THR A 247 -26.87 4.07 22.11
CA THR A 247 -26.56 4.42 20.73
C THR A 247 -25.23 3.85 20.31
N MET A 248 -25.20 3.17 19.16
CA MET A 248 -23.98 2.64 18.56
C MET A 248 -23.56 3.53 17.38
N GLU A 249 -22.36 4.07 17.44
CA GLU A 249 -21.71 4.70 16.29
C GLU A 249 -21.16 3.63 15.36
N LYS A 250 -21.61 3.67 14.10
CA LYS A 250 -21.14 2.76 13.05
C LYS A 250 -19.81 3.27 12.50
N CYS A 251 -18.72 2.57 12.80
CA CYS A 251 -17.38 2.89 12.35
C CYS A 251 -16.85 1.87 11.33
N CYS A 252 -17.64 0.86 10.95
CA CYS A 252 -17.26 -0.18 10.00
C CYS A 252 -18.36 -0.46 8.99
N ASP A 253 -18.01 -0.41 7.72
CA ASP A 253 -18.76 -1.01 6.61
C ASP A 253 -17.83 -1.95 5.84
N PRO A 254 -18.03 -3.28 5.95
CA PRO A 254 -17.18 -4.27 5.26
C PRO A 254 -17.14 -4.15 3.73
N SER A 255 -18.10 -3.43 3.13
CA SER A 255 -18.15 -3.16 1.68
C SER A 255 -17.38 -1.89 1.27
N SER A 256 -16.78 -1.19 2.23
CA SER A 256 -16.09 0.07 2.06
C SER A 256 -14.63 -0.02 2.52
N ILE A 257 -13.84 0.98 2.14
CA ILE A 257 -12.48 1.20 2.65
C ILE A 257 -12.45 2.02 3.95
N GLY A 258 -13.60 2.21 4.59
CA GLY A 258 -13.77 3.00 5.81
C GLY A 258 -14.10 4.46 5.56
N MET A 259 -14.03 5.25 6.63
CA MET A 259 -14.22 6.69 6.61
C MET A 259 -12.88 7.42 6.58
N ILE A 260 -12.89 8.68 6.13
CA ILE A 260 -11.70 9.54 6.12
C ILE A 260 -11.11 9.69 7.53
N VAL A 261 -9.78 9.72 7.63
CA VAL A 261 -9.11 9.87 8.92
C VAL A 261 -9.34 11.26 9.54
N PRO A 262 -9.34 11.40 10.87
CA PRO A 262 -9.55 12.67 11.57
C PRO A 262 -8.60 13.78 11.11
N GLY A 263 -9.09 15.02 11.02
CA GLY A 263 -8.29 16.17 10.59
C GLY A 263 -8.04 16.25 9.09
N SER A 264 -8.68 15.36 8.31
CA SER A 264 -8.68 15.36 6.85
C SER A 264 -10.08 15.48 6.29
N THR A 265 -10.17 15.86 5.03
CA THR A 265 -11.42 15.85 4.27
C THR A 265 -11.25 15.04 3.00
N GLY A 266 -12.17 14.14 2.74
CA GLY A 266 -12.31 13.43 1.47
C GLY A 266 -13.52 13.95 0.73
N ALA A 267 -13.42 14.07 -0.57
CA ALA A 267 -14.54 14.47 -1.44
C ALA A 267 -14.46 13.72 -2.77
N ILE A 268 -15.59 13.67 -3.45
CA ILE A 268 -15.66 13.15 -4.82
C ILE A 268 -15.77 14.34 -5.76
N ILE A 269 -14.97 14.32 -6.82
CA ILE A 269 -15.02 15.35 -7.87
C ILE A 269 -15.28 14.72 -9.24
N ASN A 270 -15.81 15.53 -10.13
CA ASN A 270 -15.78 15.24 -11.56
C ASN A 270 -14.32 15.35 -12.05
N PRO A 271 -13.72 14.31 -12.65
CA PRO A 271 -12.30 14.32 -13.04
C PRO A 271 -11.96 15.32 -14.17
N GLU A 272 -12.97 15.76 -14.95
CA GLU A 272 -12.78 16.69 -16.08
C GLU A 272 -12.93 18.15 -15.64
N THR A 273 -13.93 18.46 -14.79
CA THR A 273 -14.21 19.85 -14.35
C THR A 273 -13.60 20.20 -13.00
N ASN A 274 -13.21 19.20 -12.20
CA ASN A 274 -12.81 19.30 -10.79
C ASN A 274 -13.90 19.86 -9.86
N GLU A 275 -15.15 19.85 -10.26
CA GLU A 275 -16.29 20.25 -9.42
C GLU A 275 -16.65 19.14 -8.43
N PHE A 276 -17.01 19.52 -7.20
CA PHE A 276 -17.48 18.56 -6.19
C PHE A 276 -18.81 17.92 -6.58
N LEU A 277 -18.92 16.63 -6.34
CA LEU A 277 -20.13 15.85 -6.56
C LEU A 277 -20.84 15.57 -5.23
N ALA A 278 -22.16 15.33 -5.30
CA ALA A 278 -22.96 15.01 -4.14
C ALA A 278 -22.67 13.60 -3.58
N PRO A 279 -22.93 13.34 -2.29
CA PRO A 279 -22.89 11.98 -1.74
C PRO A 279 -23.70 11.00 -2.59
N GLY A 280 -23.14 9.83 -2.82
CA GLY A 280 -23.73 8.79 -3.68
C GLY A 280 -23.34 8.87 -5.15
N GLU A 281 -22.88 10.03 -5.64
CA GLU A 281 -22.38 10.16 -7.01
C GLU A 281 -20.99 9.53 -7.16
N GLU A 282 -20.69 9.05 -8.37
CA GLU A 282 -19.43 8.40 -8.70
C GLU A 282 -18.47 9.41 -9.35
N GLY A 283 -17.25 9.50 -8.83
CA GLY A 283 -16.23 10.39 -9.36
C GLY A 283 -14.85 10.06 -8.83
N MET A 284 -13.91 10.98 -8.96
CA MET A 284 -12.55 10.84 -8.47
C MET A 284 -12.46 11.23 -7.00
N LEU A 285 -11.91 10.32 -6.18
CA LEU A 285 -11.61 10.65 -4.79
C LEU A 285 -10.47 11.67 -4.72
N VAL A 286 -10.71 12.76 -4.01
CA VAL A 286 -9.69 13.74 -3.64
C VAL A 286 -9.60 13.87 -2.13
N VAL A 287 -8.38 14.07 -1.62
CA VAL A 287 -8.13 14.14 -0.18
C VAL A 287 -7.31 15.40 0.13
N THR A 288 -7.73 16.15 1.14
CA THR A 288 -6.97 17.25 1.73
C THR A 288 -6.71 16.98 3.20
N GLY A 289 -5.56 17.41 3.70
CA GLY A 289 -5.19 17.23 5.10
C GLY A 289 -3.70 17.36 5.32
N PRO A 290 -3.26 17.32 6.59
CA PRO A 290 -1.85 17.48 6.95
C PRO A 290 -0.95 16.34 6.47
N GLN A 291 -1.51 15.18 6.14
CA GLN A 291 -0.80 14.00 5.63
C GLN A 291 -0.53 14.05 4.11
N VAL A 292 -1.10 15.00 3.38
CA VAL A 292 -0.85 15.14 1.93
C VAL A 292 0.62 15.49 1.70
N MET A 293 1.30 14.75 0.84
CA MET A 293 2.72 14.91 0.51
C MET A 293 3.09 16.36 0.16
N LYS A 294 4.36 16.71 0.29
CA LYS A 294 4.89 17.97 -0.20
C LYS A 294 4.85 18.03 -1.73
N GLY A 295 5.30 16.96 -2.38
CA GLY A 295 5.33 16.82 -3.84
C GLY A 295 6.14 15.61 -4.28
N TYR A 296 6.36 15.49 -5.59
CA TYR A 296 7.30 14.55 -6.14
C TYR A 296 8.69 15.15 -6.28
N LEU A 297 9.71 14.45 -5.82
CA LEU A 297 11.10 14.86 -5.84
C LEU A 297 11.52 15.33 -7.25
N ARG A 298 11.85 16.62 -7.39
CA ARG A 298 12.31 17.24 -8.66
C ARG A 298 11.39 16.97 -9.85
N ASP A 299 10.08 16.97 -9.60
CA ASP A 299 9.09 16.69 -10.64
C ASP A 299 7.83 17.53 -10.39
N GLU A 300 7.96 18.85 -10.56
CA GLU A 300 6.86 19.82 -10.36
C GLU A 300 5.70 19.52 -11.31
N THR A 301 6.00 19.18 -12.57
CA THR A 301 4.96 18.85 -13.56
C THR A 301 4.06 17.70 -13.10
N LYS A 302 4.65 16.64 -12.53
CA LYS A 302 3.85 15.53 -11.99
C LYS A 302 3.17 15.90 -10.67
N THR A 303 3.77 16.78 -9.88
CA THR A 303 3.15 17.29 -8.66
C THR A 303 1.89 18.08 -9.00
N ASP A 304 1.96 19.02 -9.93
CA ASP A 304 0.84 19.84 -10.38
C ASP A 304 -0.28 19.03 -11.05
N ALA A 305 0.07 17.90 -11.67
CA ALA A 305 -0.93 17.01 -12.27
C ALA A 305 -1.82 16.31 -11.21
N VAL A 306 -1.34 16.13 -9.98
CA VAL A 306 -2.05 15.41 -8.92
C VAL A 306 -2.42 16.25 -7.71
N ILE A 307 -1.77 17.41 -7.51
CA ILE A 307 -2.12 18.38 -6.48
C ILE A 307 -2.88 19.52 -7.11
N ILE A 308 -4.12 19.67 -6.76
CA ILE A 308 -4.98 20.77 -7.23
C ILE A 308 -5.34 21.70 -6.08
N GLU A 309 -5.66 22.93 -6.39
CA GLU A 309 -6.16 23.90 -5.42
C GLU A 309 -7.66 24.15 -5.67
N ILE A 310 -8.48 23.91 -4.65
CA ILE A 310 -9.91 24.20 -4.66
C ILE A 310 -10.22 24.96 -3.36
N ASP A 311 -10.83 26.13 -3.46
CA ASP A 311 -11.20 27.00 -2.32
C ASP A 311 -10.02 27.29 -1.37
N GLY A 312 -8.83 27.56 -1.94
CA GLY A 312 -7.60 27.86 -1.20
C GLY A 312 -7.03 26.69 -0.41
N ARG A 313 -7.47 25.46 -0.68
CA ARG A 313 -6.94 24.22 -0.08
C ARG A 313 -6.28 23.33 -1.10
N ARG A 314 -5.17 22.72 -0.70
CA ARG A 314 -4.47 21.71 -1.51
C ARG A 314 -5.17 20.37 -1.41
N TRP A 315 -5.55 19.80 -2.54
CA TRP A 315 -6.18 18.49 -2.64
C TRP A 315 -5.31 17.56 -3.48
N TYR A 316 -5.15 16.33 -2.99
CA TYR A 316 -4.49 15.27 -3.75
C TYR A 316 -5.52 14.46 -4.53
N LYS A 317 -5.35 14.36 -5.85
CA LYS A 317 -6.14 13.51 -6.75
C LYS A 317 -5.62 12.08 -6.68
N THR A 318 -6.41 11.18 -6.11
CA THR A 318 -5.96 9.78 -5.90
C THR A 318 -5.85 8.97 -7.19
N GLY A 319 -6.60 9.38 -8.22
CA GLY A 319 -6.77 8.60 -9.45
C GLY A 319 -7.73 7.40 -9.27
N ASP A 320 -8.33 7.23 -8.09
CA ASP A 320 -9.29 6.18 -7.83
C ASP A 320 -10.73 6.70 -8.01
N LYS A 321 -11.54 5.91 -8.74
CA LYS A 321 -12.99 6.17 -8.90
C LYS A 321 -13.70 5.64 -7.67
N CYS A 322 -14.41 6.50 -6.97
CA CYS A 322 -15.06 6.21 -5.69
C CYS A 322 -16.45 6.82 -5.62
N THR A 323 -17.20 6.42 -4.60
CA THR A 323 -18.40 7.11 -4.11
C THR A 323 -18.31 7.24 -2.58
N ILE A 324 -18.94 8.26 -2.01
CA ILE A 324 -19.09 8.44 -0.56
C ILE A 324 -20.55 8.25 -0.21
N THR A 325 -20.84 7.37 0.75
CA THR A 325 -22.21 7.16 1.25
C THR A 325 -22.65 8.33 2.13
N GLU A 326 -23.95 8.44 2.42
CA GLU A 326 -24.49 9.44 3.35
C GLU A 326 -23.88 9.32 4.76
N ASP A 327 -23.53 8.10 5.19
CA ASP A 327 -22.84 7.83 6.46
C ASP A 327 -21.33 8.17 6.42
N GLY A 328 -20.79 8.64 5.29
CA GLY A 328 -19.38 9.01 5.13
C GLY A 328 -18.43 7.85 4.79
N PHE A 329 -18.93 6.65 4.53
CA PHE A 329 -18.08 5.53 4.09
C PHE A 329 -17.71 5.65 2.61
N ILE A 330 -16.44 5.40 2.30
CA ILE A 330 -15.91 5.49 0.94
C ILE A 330 -15.85 4.10 0.31
N LYS A 331 -16.40 3.98 -0.91
CA LYS A 331 -16.37 2.74 -1.71
C LYS A 331 -15.53 2.96 -2.96
N ILE A 332 -14.52 2.10 -3.16
CA ILE A 332 -13.71 2.11 -4.38
C ILE A 332 -14.44 1.32 -5.46
N LEU A 333 -14.62 1.95 -6.61
CA LEU A 333 -15.21 1.36 -7.81
C LEU A 333 -14.14 0.91 -8.82
N GLY A 334 -12.93 1.50 -8.73
CA GLY A 334 -11.78 1.16 -9.57
C GLY A 334 -10.77 2.29 -9.67
N ARG A 335 -9.73 2.12 -10.49
CA ARG A 335 -8.78 3.18 -10.83
C ARG A 335 -9.08 3.75 -12.20
N TYR A 336 -9.03 5.07 -12.37
CA TYR A 336 -9.23 5.70 -13.68
C TYR A 336 -8.24 5.19 -14.74
N SER A 337 -7.00 4.88 -14.35
CA SER A 337 -6.01 4.23 -15.23
C SER A 337 -6.36 2.76 -15.58
N ARG A 338 -7.34 2.18 -14.92
CA ARG A 338 -7.84 0.80 -15.13
C ARG A 338 -9.23 0.80 -15.75
N PHE A 339 -9.59 1.85 -16.46
CA PHE A 339 -10.78 1.87 -17.31
C PHE A 339 -10.36 1.90 -18.78
N ALA A 340 -11.13 1.25 -19.61
CA ALA A 340 -11.04 1.33 -21.06
C ALA A 340 -12.24 2.12 -21.60
N LYS A 341 -12.00 3.03 -22.54
CA LYS A 341 -13.06 3.79 -23.23
C LYS A 341 -13.46 3.07 -24.50
N LEU A 342 -14.52 2.28 -24.45
CA LEU A 342 -15.03 1.50 -25.56
C LEU A 342 -16.31 2.11 -26.11
N GLY A 343 -16.26 2.68 -27.32
CA GLY A 343 -17.46 3.25 -27.95
C GLY A 343 -18.14 4.36 -27.16
N GLY A 344 -17.38 5.08 -26.34
CA GLY A 344 -17.89 6.15 -25.47
C GLY A 344 -18.19 5.72 -24.02
N GLU A 345 -18.26 4.41 -23.76
CA GLU A 345 -18.49 3.89 -22.41
C GLU A 345 -17.18 3.58 -21.68
N MET A 346 -17.15 3.88 -20.37
CA MET A 346 -16.01 3.62 -19.48
C MET A 346 -16.15 2.25 -18.83
N ILE A 347 -15.38 1.27 -19.30
CA ILE A 347 -15.41 -0.12 -18.81
C ILE A 347 -14.28 -0.34 -17.80
N SER A 348 -14.64 -0.76 -16.59
CA SER A 348 -13.65 -1.11 -15.57
C SER A 348 -12.94 -2.43 -15.91
N LEU A 349 -11.64 -2.37 -16.18
CA LEU A 349 -10.82 -3.55 -16.46
C LEU A 349 -10.77 -4.49 -15.24
N THR A 350 -10.81 -3.96 -14.04
CA THR A 350 -10.90 -4.76 -12.80
C THR A 350 -12.22 -5.51 -12.71
N ALA A 351 -13.34 -4.89 -13.12
CA ALA A 351 -14.62 -5.58 -13.18
C ALA A 351 -14.62 -6.69 -14.23
N VAL A 352 -13.97 -6.47 -15.38
CA VAL A 352 -13.78 -7.51 -16.41
C VAL A 352 -12.97 -8.68 -15.85
N GLU A 353 -11.87 -8.44 -15.13
CA GLU A 353 -11.08 -9.50 -14.49
C GLU A 353 -11.90 -10.33 -13.52
N LEU A 354 -12.71 -9.68 -12.68
CA LEU A 354 -13.59 -10.38 -11.73
C LEU A 354 -14.63 -11.24 -12.46
N ARG A 355 -15.28 -10.70 -13.48
CA ARG A 355 -16.26 -11.46 -14.28
C ARG A 355 -15.65 -12.67 -14.96
N ILE A 356 -14.44 -12.54 -15.52
CA ILE A 356 -13.72 -13.66 -16.11
C ILE A 356 -13.35 -14.70 -15.05
N ALA A 357 -12.89 -14.29 -13.89
CA ALA A 357 -12.58 -15.18 -12.77
C ALA A 357 -13.82 -15.98 -12.30
N GLU A 358 -14.99 -15.32 -12.19
CA GLU A 358 -16.27 -15.94 -11.81
C GLU A 358 -16.72 -17.05 -12.78
N THR A 359 -16.31 -16.99 -14.05
CA THR A 359 -16.68 -18.04 -15.04
C THR A 359 -15.98 -19.38 -14.79
N GLY A 360 -14.88 -19.39 -14.06
CA GLY A 360 -14.03 -20.57 -13.86
C GLY A 360 -13.27 -21.03 -15.11
N ILE A 361 -13.44 -20.36 -16.27
CA ILE A 361 -12.80 -20.73 -17.54
C ILE A 361 -11.27 -20.71 -17.44
N MET A 362 -10.73 -19.80 -16.65
CA MET A 362 -9.28 -19.65 -16.47
C MET A 362 -8.65 -20.77 -15.63
N GLY A 363 -9.44 -21.51 -14.83
CA GLY A 363 -8.90 -22.55 -13.95
C GLY A 363 -7.78 -22.01 -13.07
N GLU A 364 -6.60 -22.65 -13.12
CA GLU A 364 -5.41 -22.23 -12.39
C GLU A 364 -4.50 -21.26 -13.18
N HIS A 365 -4.87 -20.87 -14.39
CA HIS A 365 -4.06 -19.98 -15.20
C HIS A 365 -4.02 -18.57 -14.59
N GLU A 366 -2.81 -18.04 -14.43
CA GLU A 366 -2.60 -16.64 -14.10
C GLU A 366 -2.97 -15.79 -15.32
N PHE A 367 -3.82 -14.77 -15.12
CA PHE A 367 -4.26 -13.90 -16.19
C PHE A 367 -4.38 -12.46 -15.74
N ALA A 368 -4.35 -11.54 -16.68
CA ALA A 368 -4.55 -10.13 -16.46
C ALA A 368 -5.22 -9.45 -17.65
N ILE A 369 -5.92 -8.35 -17.39
CA ILE A 369 -6.61 -7.55 -18.40
C ILE A 369 -5.91 -6.20 -18.56
N THR A 370 -5.76 -5.78 -19.81
CA THR A 370 -5.32 -4.43 -20.17
C THR A 370 -6.15 -3.89 -21.33
N ALA A 371 -5.96 -2.61 -21.65
CA ALA A 371 -6.57 -2.01 -22.84
C ALA A 371 -5.50 -1.37 -23.71
N VAL A 372 -5.69 -1.48 -25.01
CA VAL A 372 -4.82 -0.87 -26.04
C VAL A 372 -5.66 -0.02 -26.99
N PRO A 373 -5.07 0.97 -27.67
CA PRO A 373 -5.79 1.76 -28.67
C PRO A 373 -6.43 0.89 -29.77
N ASP A 374 -7.63 1.26 -30.19
CA ASP A 374 -8.36 0.64 -31.28
C ASP A 374 -8.97 1.71 -32.20
N SER A 375 -8.74 1.60 -33.51
CA SER A 375 -9.16 2.61 -34.48
C SER A 375 -10.68 2.74 -34.63
N VAL A 376 -11.45 1.72 -34.23
CA VAL A 376 -12.91 1.69 -34.42
C VAL A 376 -13.64 2.04 -33.11
N LYS A 377 -13.18 1.51 -31.98
CA LYS A 377 -13.86 1.60 -30.70
C LYS A 377 -13.18 2.54 -29.70
N GLY A 378 -12.08 3.21 -30.10
CA GLY A 378 -11.23 4.01 -29.24
C GLY A 378 -10.21 3.15 -28.48
N GLU A 379 -10.66 2.19 -27.70
CA GLU A 379 -9.79 1.20 -27.05
C GLU A 379 -10.36 -0.22 -27.23
N ARG A 380 -9.48 -1.20 -27.03
CA ARG A 380 -9.80 -2.64 -27.08
C ARG A 380 -9.29 -3.32 -25.82
N ILE A 381 -10.15 -4.11 -25.19
CA ILE A 381 -9.77 -4.94 -24.05
C ILE A 381 -8.94 -6.13 -24.54
N VAL A 382 -7.81 -6.36 -23.90
CA VAL A 382 -6.87 -7.46 -24.17
C VAL A 382 -6.72 -8.32 -22.93
N LEU A 383 -6.93 -9.63 -23.07
CA LEU A 383 -6.67 -10.63 -22.05
C LEU A 383 -5.28 -11.25 -22.30
N LEU A 384 -4.40 -11.12 -21.31
CA LEU A 384 -3.12 -11.81 -21.26
C LEU A 384 -3.25 -13.03 -20.33
N VAL A 385 -2.92 -14.19 -20.83
CA VAL A 385 -2.96 -15.46 -20.07
C VAL A 385 -1.56 -16.03 -20.02
N LYS A 386 -1.08 -16.36 -18.83
CA LYS A 386 0.19 -17.05 -18.67
C LYS A 386 0.04 -18.50 -19.08
N GLY A 387 0.65 -18.87 -20.21
CA GLY A 387 0.57 -20.20 -20.79
C GLY A 387 1.91 -20.90 -20.83
N ASN A 388 1.99 -22.07 -20.21
CA ASN A 388 3.14 -22.98 -20.31
C ASN A 388 2.86 -24.05 -21.39
N GLY A 389 2.66 -23.62 -22.65
CA GLY A 389 2.45 -24.54 -23.79
C GLY A 389 1.01 -25.09 -23.96
N ASN A 390 0.14 -24.97 -22.97
CA ASN A 390 -1.25 -25.50 -22.98
C ASN A 390 -2.33 -24.42 -23.02
N CYS A 391 -2.03 -23.26 -23.60
CA CYS A 391 -2.98 -22.15 -23.70
C CYS A 391 -3.41 -21.98 -25.17
N ASP A 392 -4.69 -22.15 -25.47
CA ASP A 392 -5.28 -21.85 -26.77
C ASP A 392 -6.10 -20.56 -26.70
N PRO A 393 -5.61 -19.44 -27.29
CA PRO A 393 -6.31 -18.16 -27.27
C PRO A 393 -7.69 -18.20 -27.93
N GLU A 394 -7.86 -19.05 -28.95
CA GLU A 394 -9.13 -19.15 -29.71
C GLU A 394 -10.17 -19.90 -28.89
N GLU A 395 -9.77 -20.99 -28.22
CA GLU A 395 -10.64 -21.75 -27.33
C GLU A 395 -11.11 -20.90 -26.16
N ILE A 396 -10.19 -20.17 -25.49
CA ILE A 396 -10.51 -19.25 -24.41
C ILE A 396 -11.48 -18.16 -24.88
N SER A 397 -11.20 -17.52 -26.01
CA SER A 397 -12.06 -16.49 -26.58
C SER A 397 -13.46 -17.04 -26.90
N ARG A 398 -13.57 -18.25 -27.44
CA ARG A 398 -14.84 -18.91 -27.74
C ARG A 398 -15.63 -19.23 -26.47
N SER A 399 -14.94 -19.71 -25.42
CA SER A 399 -15.54 -20.03 -24.15
C SER A 399 -16.04 -18.79 -23.41
N LEU A 400 -15.27 -17.70 -23.45
CA LEU A 400 -15.68 -16.42 -22.84
C LEU A 400 -16.90 -15.82 -23.55
N ARG A 401 -17.02 -15.94 -24.88
CA ARG A 401 -18.22 -15.49 -25.63
C ARG A 401 -19.49 -16.23 -25.20
N LYS A 402 -19.37 -17.47 -24.75
CA LYS A 402 -20.49 -18.31 -24.31
C LYS A 402 -20.80 -18.16 -22.80
N SER A 403 -19.95 -17.50 -22.04
CA SER A 403 -20.02 -17.44 -20.58
C SER A 403 -21.05 -16.44 -20.01
N GLY A 404 -21.75 -15.70 -20.89
CA GLY A 404 -22.72 -14.69 -20.44
C GLY A 404 -22.10 -13.35 -19.98
N ILE A 405 -20.80 -13.16 -20.16
CA ILE A 405 -20.17 -11.85 -19.94
C ILE A 405 -20.74 -10.83 -20.92
N PRO A 406 -21.14 -9.62 -20.44
CA PRO A 406 -21.68 -8.57 -21.30
C PRO A 406 -20.75 -8.28 -22.50
N PRO A 407 -21.27 -8.05 -23.71
CA PRO A 407 -20.49 -7.86 -24.92
C PRO A 407 -19.39 -6.79 -24.82
N LEU A 408 -19.66 -5.69 -24.10
CA LEU A 408 -18.70 -4.60 -23.88
C LEU A 408 -17.55 -4.99 -22.93
N MET A 409 -17.75 -5.98 -22.08
CA MET A 409 -16.74 -6.48 -21.15
C MET A 409 -15.97 -7.68 -21.70
N GLN A 410 -16.31 -8.18 -22.88
CA GLN A 410 -15.60 -9.29 -23.50
C GLN A 410 -14.25 -8.83 -24.06
N PRO A 411 -13.15 -9.56 -23.80
CA PRO A 411 -11.87 -9.26 -24.43
C PRO A 411 -11.96 -9.31 -25.94
N GLY A 412 -11.54 -8.23 -26.61
CA GLY A 412 -11.45 -8.16 -28.07
C GLY A 412 -10.27 -8.97 -28.62
N SER A 413 -9.27 -9.24 -27.80
CA SER A 413 -8.13 -10.10 -28.13
C SER A 413 -7.68 -10.89 -26.90
N VAL A 414 -7.24 -12.13 -27.14
CA VAL A 414 -6.66 -13.03 -26.13
C VAL A 414 -5.26 -13.42 -26.59
N PHE A 415 -4.28 -13.33 -25.72
CA PHE A 415 -2.91 -13.75 -25.98
C PHE A 415 -2.38 -14.63 -24.85
N CYS A 416 -1.73 -15.72 -25.22
CA CYS A 416 -0.94 -16.54 -24.31
C CYS A 416 0.48 -16.02 -24.29
N VAL A 417 1.01 -15.73 -23.10
CA VAL A 417 2.34 -15.16 -22.88
C VAL A 417 3.15 -16.02 -21.91
N GLU A 418 4.46 -16.02 -22.03
CA GLU A 418 5.34 -16.78 -21.11
C GLU A 418 5.27 -16.21 -19.68
N ALA A 419 5.21 -14.89 -19.58
CA ALA A 419 5.10 -14.20 -18.29
C ALA A 419 4.27 -12.92 -18.44
N ILE A 420 3.41 -12.64 -17.44
CA ILE A 420 2.71 -11.36 -17.34
C ILE A 420 3.61 -10.41 -16.55
N PRO A 421 3.88 -9.19 -17.06
CA PRO A 421 4.76 -8.22 -16.41
C PRO A 421 4.38 -7.93 -14.96
N LYS A 422 5.37 -7.99 -14.04
CA LYS A 422 5.23 -7.67 -12.62
C LYS A 422 6.32 -6.71 -12.17
N LEU A 423 5.97 -5.84 -11.24
CA LEU A 423 6.90 -4.96 -10.55
C LEU A 423 7.76 -5.76 -9.57
N GLY A 424 8.90 -5.20 -9.13
CA GLY A 424 9.76 -5.82 -8.11
C GLY A 424 9.06 -6.09 -6.77
N SER A 425 7.92 -5.43 -6.51
CA SER A 425 7.04 -5.67 -5.36
C SER A 425 6.11 -6.88 -5.53
N GLY A 426 6.12 -7.56 -6.68
CA GLY A 426 5.20 -8.66 -7.02
C GLY A 426 3.82 -8.21 -7.54
N LYS A 427 3.52 -6.91 -7.52
CA LYS A 427 2.28 -6.35 -8.11
C LYS A 427 2.35 -6.33 -9.62
N TRP A 428 1.17 -6.30 -10.28
CA TRP A 428 1.08 -6.15 -11.74
C TRP A 428 1.74 -4.86 -12.22
N ASP A 429 2.59 -4.98 -13.24
CA ASP A 429 3.09 -3.83 -14.01
C ASP A 429 2.11 -3.52 -15.15
N PHE A 430 1.13 -2.68 -14.88
CA PHE A 430 0.08 -2.35 -15.85
C PHE A 430 0.62 -1.67 -17.12
N ASN A 431 1.73 -0.94 -17.01
CA ASN A 431 2.35 -0.34 -18.20
C ASN A 431 3.13 -1.34 -19.01
N GLY A 432 3.90 -2.20 -18.37
CA GLY A 432 4.55 -3.33 -19.03
C GLY A 432 3.51 -4.22 -19.73
N MET A 433 2.37 -4.47 -19.08
CA MET A 433 1.25 -5.20 -19.68
C MET A 433 0.66 -4.48 -20.89
N LYS A 434 0.42 -3.16 -20.80
CA LYS A 434 -0.12 -2.36 -21.92
C LYS A 434 0.84 -2.35 -23.10
N LYS A 435 2.14 -2.15 -22.84
CA LYS A 435 3.18 -2.20 -23.87
C LYS A 435 3.24 -3.57 -24.56
N LEU A 436 3.31 -4.65 -23.77
CA LEU A 436 3.30 -6.03 -24.29
C LEU A 436 2.04 -6.30 -25.14
N ALA A 437 0.87 -5.92 -24.66
CA ALA A 437 -0.39 -6.10 -25.38
C ALA A 437 -0.42 -5.30 -26.69
N THR A 438 0.10 -4.06 -26.72
CA THR A 438 0.20 -3.24 -27.91
C THR A 438 1.07 -3.93 -28.97
N GLU A 439 2.27 -4.38 -28.58
CA GLU A 439 3.19 -5.11 -29.47
C GLU A 439 2.57 -6.39 -30.03
N LEU A 440 1.77 -7.13 -29.23
CA LEU A 440 1.09 -8.36 -29.67
C LEU A 440 -0.07 -8.08 -30.60
N VAL A 441 -0.79 -6.97 -30.42
CA VAL A 441 -1.89 -6.57 -31.31
C VAL A 441 -1.36 -6.07 -32.66
N GLU A 442 -0.24 -5.34 -32.70
CA GLU A 442 0.40 -4.84 -33.90
C GLU A 442 1.03 -5.96 -34.76
N LYS A 443 1.42 -7.07 -34.15
CA LYS A 443 2.00 -8.24 -34.86
C LYS A 443 0.95 -9.19 -35.44
N LYS A 444 -0.33 -9.00 -35.12
CA LYS A 444 -1.46 -9.84 -35.59
C LYS A 444 -2.24 -9.15 -36.69
#